data_a1799fab07af6f0dedff069dfc729b4d
#
_entry.id   a1799fab07af6f0dedff069dfc729b4d
#
_cell.length_a   1.000
_cell.length_b   1.000
_cell.length_c   1.000
_cell.angle_alpha   90.00
_cell.angle_beta   90.00
_cell.angle_gamma   90.00
#
_symmetry.space_group_name_H-M   'P 1'
#
loop_
_entity.id
_entity.type
_entity.pdbx_description
1 polymer ?
#
loop_
_entity_poly.entity_id
_entity_poly.type
_entity_poly.pdbx_seq_one_letter_code
_entity_poly.pdbx_strand_id
1 'polypeptide(L)' 'PQVLENVVVKDKSVISKDKCKRAIKKANKLMHGYGRLLIRKSGTEPKIRIMAESYNKKLISKCVNMIKKSIN' A
#
# COMPACT_ATOMS: atom_id res chain seq x y z
N PRO A 1 -0.17 1.58 -16.48
CA PRO A 1 0.19 2.53 -15.42
C PRO A 1 0.72 1.83 -14.18
N GLN A 2 1.72 2.44 -13.58
CA GLN A 2 2.38 1.95 -12.37
C GLN A 2 2.59 3.11 -11.42
N VAL A 3 2.30 2.89 -10.15
CA VAL A 3 2.53 3.88 -9.10
C VAL A 3 3.46 3.29 -8.06
N LEU A 4 4.50 4.04 -7.72
CA LEU A 4 5.43 3.70 -6.66
C LEU A 4 5.45 4.85 -5.67
N GLU A 5 5.02 4.60 -4.44
CA GLU A 5 5.03 5.60 -3.39
C GLU A 5 5.82 5.16 -2.18
N ASN A 6 6.57 6.10 -1.61
CA ASN A 6 7.26 5.90 -0.35
C ASN A 6 6.55 6.73 0.71
N VAL A 7 6.11 6.07 1.77
CA VAL A 7 5.41 6.73 2.87
C VAL A 7 6.34 6.78 4.07
N VAL A 8 6.63 7.98 4.54
CA VAL A 8 7.47 8.17 5.73
C VAL A 8 6.65 7.82 6.96
N VAL A 9 7.21 6.99 7.82
CA VAL A 9 6.55 6.54 9.04
C VAL A 9 7.50 6.68 10.25
N LYS A 10 6.93 6.81 11.44
CA LYS A 10 7.72 6.85 12.67
C LYS A 10 8.24 5.46 13.01
N ASP A 11 7.43 4.46 12.75
CA ASP A 11 7.75 3.06 13.07
C ASP A 11 7.24 2.18 11.94
N LYS A 12 8.15 1.45 11.30
CA LYS A 12 7.81 0.55 10.18
C LYS A 12 6.92 -0.62 10.61
N SER A 13 6.88 -0.93 11.90
CA SER A 13 6.03 -2.01 12.40
C SER A 13 4.53 -1.70 12.27
N VAL A 14 4.18 -0.47 11.91
CA VAL A 14 2.80 -0.07 11.71
C VAL A 14 2.08 -0.96 10.70
N ILE A 15 2.80 -1.52 9.71
CA ILE A 15 2.19 -2.41 8.72
C ILE A 15 1.75 -3.75 9.32
N SER A 16 2.21 -4.07 10.53
CA SER A 16 1.81 -5.28 11.25
C SER A 16 0.58 -5.06 12.13
N LYS A 17 0.13 -3.83 12.29
CA LYS A 17 -1.07 -3.53 13.06
C LYS A 17 -2.32 -3.98 12.32
N ASP A 18 -3.34 -4.39 13.07
CA ASP A 18 -4.58 -4.91 12.49
C ASP A 18 -5.23 -3.95 11.50
N LYS A 19 -5.24 -2.67 11.83
CA LYS A 19 -5.82 -1.64 10.95
C LYS A 19 -5.15 -1.66 9.58
N CYS A 20 -3.82 -1.68 9.57
CA CYS A 20 -3.06 -1.68 8.33
C CYS A 20 -3.20 -3.01 7.59
N LYS A 21 -3.14 -4.13 8.30
CA LYS A 21 -3.32 -5.45 7.69
C LYS A 21 -4.68 -5.58 6.99
N ARG A 22 -5.73 -5.07 7.61
CA ARG A 22 -7.08 -5.09 7.01
C ARG A 22 -7.12 -4.25 5.74
N ALA A 23 -6.52 -3.07 5.77
CA ALA A 23 -6.47 -2.20 4.61
C ALA A 23 -5.71 -2.85 3.46
N ILE A 24 -4.57 -3.46 3.75
CA ILE A 24 -3.76 -4.18 2.76
C ILE A 24 -4.55 -5.34 2.16
N LYS A 25 -5.19 -6.12 2.99
CA LYS A 25 -6.00 -7.26 2.54
C LYS A 25 -7.14 -6.82 1.66
N LYS A 26 -7.83 -5.75 2.05
CA LYS A 26 -8.95 -5.20 1.28
C LYS A 26 -8.46 -4.66 -0.06
N ALA A 27 -7.35 -3.93 -0.06
CA ALA A 27 -6.76 -3.39 -1.27
C ALA A 27 -6.33 -4.50 -2.23
N ASN A 28 -5.70 -5.56 -1.72
CA ASN A 28 -5.32 -6.72 -2.53
C ASN A 28 -6.54 -7.38 -3.17
N LYS A 29 -7.62 -7.47 -2.42
CA LYS A 29 -8.87 -8.04 -2.90
C LYS A 29 -9.44 -7.23 -4.06
N LEU A 30 -9.41 -5.90 -3.93
CA LEU A 30 -9.89 -4.99 -4.97
C LEU A 30 -9.01 -5.06 -6.22
N MET A 31 -7.71 -5.29 -6.05
CA MET A 31 -6.76 -5.38 -7.16
C MET A 31 -6.76 -6.74 -7.85
N HIS A 32 -7.35 -7.75 -7.19
CA HIS A 32 -7.36 -9.10 -7.73
C HIS A 32 -8.00 -9.14 -9.13
N GLY A 33 -7.28 -9.66 -10.11
CA GLY A 33 -7.74 -9.70 -11.49
C GLY A 33 -7.55 -8.40 -12.28
N TYR A 34 -7.16 -7.30 -11.61
CA TYR A 34 -6.99 -6.01 -12.26
C TYR A 34 -5.56 -5.49 -12.24
N GLY A 35 -4.71 -6.10 -11.42
CA GLY A 35 -3.32 -5.65 -11.32
C GLY A 35 -2.60 -6.26 -10.14
N ARG A 36 -1.56 -5.56 -9.68
CA ARG A 36 -0.69 -6.00 -8.59
C ARG A 36 -0.57 -4.94 -7.53
N LEU A 37 -0.45 -5.39 -6.28
CA LEU A 37 -0.18 -4.52 -5.16
C LEU A 37 0.90 -5.16 -4.30
N LEU A 38 1.94 -4.40 -3.99
CA LEU A 38 3.05 -4.86 -3.19
C LEU A 38 3.41 -3.82 -2.15
N ILE A 39 3.58 -4.25 -0.90
CA ILE A 39 3.93 -3.37 0.20
C ILE A 39 5.15 -3.93 0.90
N ARG A 40 6.18 -3.08 1.05
CA ARG A 40 7.45 -3.48 1.63
C ARG A 40 7.97 -2.43 2.60
N LYS A 41 8.68 -2.89 3.61
CA LYS A 41 9.45 -2.01 4.50
C LYS A 41 10.74 -1.64 3.79
N SER A 42 11.15 -0.37 3.92
CA SER A 42 12.47 0.02 3.50
C SER A 42 13.50 -0.62 4.46
N GLY A 43 14.67 -0.97 3.95
CA GLY A 43 15.69 -1.62 4.75
C GLY A 43 16.28 -0.72 5.82
N THR A 44 16.62 0.51 5.49
CA THR A 44 17.36 1.41 6.38
C THR A 44 16.61 2.68 6.74
N GLU A 45 15.62 3.07 5.96
CA GLU A 45 14.90 4.32 6.16
C GLU A 45 13.54 4.09 6.83
N PRO A 46 13.01 5.08 7.57
CA PRO A 46 11.69 4.96 8.19
C PRO A 46 10.59 5.18 7.15
N LYS A 47 10.56 4.31 6.17
CA LYS A 47 9.62 4.38 5.05
C LYS A 47 8.99 3.04 4.75
N ILE A 48 7.76 3.09 4.28
CA ILE A 48 7.06 1.94 3.73
C ILE A 48 6.87 2.19 2.25
N ARG A 49 7.23 1.23 1.43
CA ARG A 49 7.11 1.32 -0.02
C ARG A 49 5.82 0.65 -0.46
N ILE A 50 4.99 1.40 -1.18
CA ILE A 50 3.75 0.90 -1.76
C ILE A 50 3.90 0.91 -3.28
N MET A 51 3.77 -0.26 -3.89
CA MET A 51 3.83 -0.39 -5.34
C MET A 51 2.50 -0.93 -5.84
N ALA A 52 1.91 -0.26 -6.81
CA ALA A 52 0.65 -0.67 -7.42
C ALA A 52 0.74 -0.57 -8.94
N GLU A 53 0.24 -1.58 -9.62
CA GLU A 53 0.25 -1.65 -11.08
C GLU A 53 -1.11 -2.14 -11.57
N SER A 54 -1.74 -1.38 -12.45
CA SER A 54 -3.04 -1.74 -13.03
C SER A 54 -3.32 -0.85 -14.23
N TYR A 55 -4.16 -1.31 -15.13
CA TYR A 55 -4.67 -0.47 -16.21
C TYR A 55 -5.70 0.54 -15.70
N ASN A 56 -6.27 0.28 -14.54
CA ASN A 56 -7.28 1.14 -13.93
C ASN A 56 -6.64 2.12 -12.94
N LYS A 57 -6.39 3.34 -13.39
CA LYS A 57 -5.75 4.39 -12.57
C LYS A 57 -6.56 4.73 -11.33
N LYS A 58 -7.88 4.75 -11.43
CA LYS A 58 -8.75 5.06 -10.28
C LYS A 58 -8.62 4.00 -9.20
N LEU A 59 -8.51 2.73 -9.61
CA LEU A 59 -8.34 1.63 -8.69
C LEU A 59 -6.99 1.73 -7.97
N ILE A 60 -5.93 2.06 -8.70
CA ILE A 60 -4.60 2.27 -8.11
C ILE A 60 -4.68 3.35 -7.02
N SER A 61 -5.24 4.50 -7.36
CA SER A 61 -5.36 5.62 -6.41
C SER A 61 -6.17 5.23 -5.19
N LYS A 62 -7.27 4.53 -5.39
CA LYS A 62 -8.13 4.07 -4.29
C LYS A 62 -7.38 3.15 -3.34
N CYS A 63 -6.67 2.16 -3.87
CA CYS A 63 -5.94 1.19 -3.06
C CYS A 63 -4.77 1.82 -2.33
N VAL A 64 -3.99 2.65 -3.01
CA VAL A 64 -2.86 3.35 -2.40
C VAL A 64 -3.33 4.26 -1.27
N ASN A 65 -4.37 5.05 -1.50
CA ASN A 65 -4.92 5.95 -0.48
C ASN A 65 -5.47 5.20 0.72
N MET A 66 -6.11 4.06 0.48
CA MET A 66 -6.64 3.20 1.54
C MET A 66 -5.52 2.76 2.49
N ILE A 67 -4.40 2.34 1.93
CA ILE A 67 -3.25 1.89 2.72
C ILE A 67 -2.58 3.06 3.42
N LYS A 68 -2.41 4.18 2.74
CA LYS A 68 -1.82 5.39 3.33
C LYS A 68 -2.64 5.88 4.54
N LYS A 69 -3.95 5.84 4.44
CA LYS A 69 -4.83 6.22 5.56
C LYS A 69 -4.68 5.28 6.74
N SER A 70 -4.44 4.01 6.50
CA SER A 70 -4.28 3.03 7.57
C SER A 70 -2.94 3.20 8.31
N ILE A 71 -1.95 3.80 7.65
CA ILE A 71 -0.63 4.04 8.23
C ILE A 71 -0.65 5.28 9.13
N ASN A 72 -1.44 6.26 8.81
CA ASN A 72 -1.49 7.53 9.55
C ASN A 72 -2.45 7.49 10.74
#